data_5326b56b37008a1010091adab578362c
#
_entry.id   5326b56b37008a1010091adab578362c
#
_cell.length_a   1.000
_cell.length_b   1.000
_cell.length_c   1.000
_cell.angle_alpha   90.00
_cell.angle_beta   90.00
_cell.angle_gamma   90.00
#
_symmetry.space_group_name_H-M   'P 1'
#
loop_
_entity.id
_entity.type
_entity.pdbx_description
1 polymer ?
#
loop_
_entity_poly.entity_id
_entity_poly.type
_entity_poly.pdbx_seq_one_letter_code
_entity_poly.pdbx_strand_id
1 'polypeptide(L)'
;QTSFSGNDDAGITLAYTDTLYIDVYQNGVLLVPATDYASTTGTSVVLVQGASVGDTVEMVVYDIFSVADAVSAKDGGTFSGTIAAAGLSTSSLGTSNFRAGVNAGNSITAGGNYNVVVGDEAGTALTTGDDNTFVGYAAGDATTTATDNVAVGHDAFTANSTGGDNVAVGANALMANTTAAGNTGLGYQALKTNTEGH
;
A
#
# COMPACT_ATOMS: atom_id res chain seq x y z
N GLN A 1 7.71 36.15 31.37
CA GLN A 1 7.01 34.87 31.16
C GLN A 1 8.01 33.78 30.79
N THR A 2 7.89 32.62 31.38
CA THR A 2 8.80 31.48 31.12
C THR A 2 8.15 30.38 30.30
N SER A 3 6.83 30.20 30.39
CA SER A 3 6.12 29.14 29.66
C SER A 3 5.16 29.71 28.64
N PHE A 4 5.21 29.15 27.44
CA PHE A 4 4.39 29.51 26.28
C PHE A 4 3.64 28.27 25.82
N SER A 5 2.32 28.40 25.72
CA SER A 5 1.42 27.35 25.28
C SER A 5 0.09 27.95 24.83
N GLY A 6 -0.73 27.18 24.13
CA GLY A 6 -2.04 27.63 23.65
C GLY A 6 -2.01 28.05 22.20
N ASN A 7 -2.90 28.97 21.84
CA ASN A 7 -3.08 29.41 20.45
C ASN A 7 -2.26 30.66 20.15
N ASP A 8 -1.84 30.78 18.89
CA ASP A 8 -1.32 32.03 18.32
C ASP A 8 -2.45 33.05 18.06
N ASP A 9 -2.10 34.22 17.52
CA ASP A 9 -3.06 35.26 17.16
C ASP A 9 -4.03 34.85 16.04
N ALA A 10 -3.72 33.81 15.26
CA ALA A 10 -4.59 33.23 14.24
C ALA A 10 -5.47 32.09 14.77
N GLY A 11 -5.34 31.76 16.07
CA GLY A 11 -6.09 30.68 16.71
C GLY A 11 -5.50 29.27 16.51
N ILE A 12 -4.28 29.17 15.98
CA ILE A 12 -3.59 27.90 15.77
C ILE A 12 -2.92 27.48 17.09
N THR A 13 -3.26 26.29 17.56
CA THR A 13 -2.68 25.74 18.80
C THR A 13 -1.24 25.28 18.57
N LEU A 14 -0.33 25.64 19.47
CA LEU A 14 1.03 25.13 19.44
C LEU A 14 1.01 23.59 19.60
N ALA A 15 1.49 22.88 18.58
CA ALA A 15 1.63 21.42 18.60
C ALA A 15 2.88 21.02 17.79
N TYR A 16 3.71 20.16 18.35
CA TYR A 16 4.88 19.57 17.70
C TYR A 16 5.12 18.17 18.26
N THR A 17 5.66 17.27 17.44
CA THR A 17 5.84 15.86 17.80
C THR A 17 7.18 15.56 18.46
N ASP A 18 8.20 16.38 18.17
CA ASP A 18 9.55 16.23 18.72
C ASP A 18 10.18 17.61 18.89
N THR A 19 11.08 17.72 19.85
CA THR A 19 11.87 18.93 20.13
C THR A 19 12.77 19.35 18.97
N LEU A 20 13.06 18.45 18.04
CA LEU A 20 13.84 18.71 16.82
C LEU A 20 13.03 19.45 15.74
N TYR A 21 11.73 19.58 15.91
CA TYR A 21 10.84 20.17 14.91
C TYR A 21 10.24 21.51 15.33
N ILE A 22 10.86 22.13 16.31
CA ILE A 22 10.52 23.50 16.73
C ILE A 22 11.78 24.32 16.89
N ASP A 23 11.83 25.46 16.20
CA ASP A 23 12.80 26.51 16.43
C ASP A 23 12.15 27.59 17.29
N VAL A 24 12.85 28.03 18.32
CA VAL A 24 12.42 29.10 19.21
C VAL A 24 13.35 30.29 19.08
N TYR A 25 12.81 31.46 18.84
CA TYR A 25 13.55 32.70 18.75
C TYR A 25 13.12 33.64 19.86
N GLN A 26 14.06 34.36 20.44
CA GLN A 26 13.79 35.50 21.32
C GLN A 26 14.45 36.75 20.76
N ASN A 27 13.65 37.76 20.46
CA ASN A 27 14.12 39.01 19.81
C ASN A 27 14.89 38.76 18.51
N GLY A 28 14.46 37.75 17.73
CA GLY A 28 15.09 37.36 16.47
C GLY A 28 16.35 36.50 16.62
N VAL A 29 16.76 36.14 17.84
CA VAL A 29 17.90 35.25 18.08
C VAL A 29 17.40 33.83 18.29
N LEU A 30 17.93 32.87 17.50
CA LEU A 30 17.64 31.44 17.65
C LEU A 30 18.19 30.93 18.98
N LEU A 31 17.32 30.31 19.76
CA LEU A 31 17.66 29.69 21.04
C LEU A 31 18.10 28.24 20.87
N VAL A 32 18.97 27.76 21.74
CA VAL A 32 19.50 26.39 21.70
C VAL A 32 18.62 25.46 22.55
N PRO A 33 18.07 24.38 21.94
CA PRO A 33 17.29 23.36 22.67
C PRO A 33 18.08 22.78 23.86
N ALA A 34 17.37 22.49 24.94
CA ALA A 34 17.90 21.96 26.22
C ALA A 34 18.88 22.90 26.96
N THR A 35 19.35 23.97 26.33
CA THR A 35 20.22 24.98 26.98
C THR A 35 19.42 26.23 27.30
N ASP A 36 18.69 26.77 26.37
CA ASP A 36 17.96 28.03 26.49
C ASP A 36 16.46 27.80 26.69
N TYR A 37 15.94 26.65 26.25
CA TYR A 37 14.55 26.27 26.45
C TYR A 37 14.34 24.76 26.55
N ALA A 38 13.23 24.35 27.14
CA ALA A 38 12.71 23.00 27.13
C ALA A 38 11.41 22.91 26.33
N SER A 39 11.26 21.88 25.50
CA SER A 39 10.11 21.60 24.64
C SER A 39 9.78 20.11 24.68
N THR A 40 9.29 19.61 25.82
CA THR A 40 9.11 18.17 26.07
C THR A 40 7.66 17.68 25.99
N THR A 41 6.70 18.59 25.97
CA THR A 41 5.27 18.24 26.07
C THR A 41 4.55 18.17 24.73
N GLY A 42 5.15 18.65 23.64
CA GLY A 42 4.49 18.75 22.35
C GLY A 42 3.51 19.92 22.21
N THR A 43 3.20 20.63 23.28
CA THR A 43 2.22 21.72 23.32
C THR A 43 2.70 22.95 24.09
N SER A 44 3.93 22.95 24.58
CA SER A 44 4.50 24.07 25.33
C SER A 44 6.01 24.18 25.16
N VAL A 45 6.50 25.40 25.22
CA VAL A 45 7.92 25.75 25.30
C VAL A 45 8.17 26.45 26.62
N VAL A 46 9.20 26.07 27.35
CA VAL A 46 9.60 26.67 28.62
C VAL A 46 11.01 27.24 28.48
N LEU A 47 11.14 28.55 28.53
CA LEU A 47 12.43 29.24 28.49
C LEU A 47 13.18 29.04 29.82
N VAL A 48 14.48 28.77 29.79
CA VAL A 48 15.36 28.74 30.95
C VAL A 48 15.47 30.13 31.54
N GLN A 49 15.68 31.14 30.72
CA GLN A 49 15.60 32.54 31.11
C GLN A 49 14.31 33.14 30.54
N GLY A 50 13.40 33.54 31.40
CA GLY A 50 12.09 34.07 31.04
C GLY A 50 12.17 35.34 30.20
N ALA A 51 11.23 35.50 29.30
CA ALA A 51 11.07 36.71 28.49
C ALA A 51 10.60 37.90 29.37
N SER A 52 11.19 39.06 29.15
CA SER A 52 10.84 40.34 29.80
C SER A 52 9.69 41.03 29.07
N VAL A 53 9.15 42.07 29.67
CA VAL A 53 8.14 42.92 29.01
C VAL A 53 8.78 43.65 27.83
N GLY A 54 8.22 43.41 26.65
CA GLY A 54 8.71 43.99 25.37
C GLY A 54 9.55 43.01 24.56
N ASP A 55 9.90 41.83 25.08
CA ASP A 55 10.53 40.77 24.29
C ASP A 55 9.50 40.12 23.36
N THR A 56 9.95 39.79 22.17
CA THR A 56 9.20 38.97 21.21
C THR A 56 9.72 37.53 21.32
N VAL A 57 8.80 36.59 21.48
CA VAL A 57 9.10 35.14 21.40
C VAL A 57 8.36 34.59 20.21
N GLU A 58 9.11 34.06 19.27
CA GLU A 58 8.59 33.46 18.03
C GLU A 58 8.92 31.97 18.01
N MET A 59 7.96 31.15 17.63
CA MET A 59 8.12 29.71 17.50
C MET A 59 7.76 29.28 16.09
N VAL A 60 8.71 28.66 15.42
CA VAL A 60 8.52 28.09 14.09
C VAL A 60 8.45 26.57 14.26
N VAL A 61 7.27 26.01 14.07
CA VAL A 61 7.06 24.58 14.06
C VAL A 61 7.23 24.09 12.64
N TYR A 62 8.21 23.25 12.44
CA TYR A 62 8.34 22.51 11.19
C TYR A 62 7.35 21.34 11.29
N ASP A 63 6.24 21.48 10.59
CA ASP A 63 5.39 20.34 10.33
C ASP A 63 6.26 19.36 9.52
N ILE A 64 6.83 18.38 10.19
CA ILE A 64 7.24 17.23 9.46
C ILE A 64 5.96 16.82 8.73
N PHE A 65 6.06 16.72 7.43
CA PHE A 65 5.22 15.84 6.68
C PHE A 65 5.28 14.50 7.44
N SER A 66 4.53 14.42 8.53
CA SER A 66 4.17 13.13 9.07
C SER A 66 3.42 12.53 7.91
N VAL A 67 3.98 11.50 7.32
CA VAL A 67 3.21 10.57 6.52
C VAL A 67 2.25 9.99 7.55
N ALA A 68 1.28 10.80 7.98
CA ALA A 68 0.24 10.40 8.94
C ALA A 68 -0.53 9.20 8.39
N ASP A 69 -0.33 8.95 7.10
CA ASP A 69 -0.75 7.79 6.36
C ASP A 69 0.43 6.89 5.93
N ALA A 70 1.61 7.00 6.58
CA ALA A 70 2.60 5.94 6.48
C ALA A 70 2.05 4.71 7.17
N VAL A 71 1.37 3.91 6.40
CA VAL A 71 0.93 2.58 6.82
C VAL A 71 2.19 1.77 7.13
N SER A 72 2.30 1.31 8.36
CA SER A 72 3.43 0.49 8.78
C SER A 72 3.60 -0.69 7.83
N ALA A 73 4.76 -0.80 7.21
CA ALA A 73 5.09 -1.94 6.35
C ALA A 73 5.04 -3.28 7.11
N LYS A 74 5.10 -3.22 8.45
CA LYS A 74 5.10 -4.40 9.31
C LYS A 74 3.70 -4.92 9.65
N ASP A 75 2.75 -4.02 9.86
CA ASP A 75 1.46 -4.39 10.46
C ASP A 75 0.29 -4.22 9.49
N GLY A 76 0.55 -3.72 8.28
CA GLY A 76 -0.47 -3.28 7.35
C GLY A 76 -1.25 -2.09 7.94
N GLY A 77 -1.88 -1.33 7.11
CA GLY A 77 -2.68 -0.20 7.55
C GLY A 77 -3.82 0.07 6.59
N THR A 78 -4.79 0.83 7.03
CA THR A 78 -5.95 1.20 6.25
C THR A 78 -5.86 2.67 5.87
N PHE A 79 -5.94 2.99 4.58
CA PHE A 79 -6.21 4.33 4.11
C PHE A 79 -7.72 4.56 4.13
N SER A 80 -8.19 5.52 4.91
CA SER A 80 -9.61 5.86 4.98
C SER A 80 -10.09 6.81 3.87
N GLY A 81 -9.18 7.30 3.05
CA GLY A 81 -9.42 8.22 1.94
C GLY A 81 -8.98 7.68 0.60
N THR A 82 -9.12 8.49 -0.44
CA THR A 82 -8.66 8.15 -1.79
C THR A 82 -7.13 8.18 -1.87
N ILE A 83 -6.52 7.10 -2.36
CA ILE A 83 -5.09 7.07 -2.69
C ILE A 83 -4.91 7.66 -4.09
N ALA A 84 -4.39 8.88 -4.20
CA ALA A 84 -3.95 9.46 -5.46
C ALA A 84 -2.45 9.19 -5.61
N ALA A 85 -2.09 8.19 -6.42
CA ALA A 85 -0.71 7.83 -6.67
C ALA A 85 -0.40 7.89 -8.17
N ALA A 86 0.81 8.32 -8.54
CA ALA A 86 1.30 8.25 -9.92
C ALA A 86 1.49 6.80 -10.40
N GLY A 87 1.46 5.84 -9.47
CA GLY A 87 1.47 4.40 -9.69
C GLY A 87 1.24 3.68 -8.37
N LEU A 88 0.49 2.59 -8.39
CA LEU A 88 0.33 1.69 -7.25
C LEU A 88 1.21 0.47 -7.50
N SER A 89 2.25 0.30 -6.70
CA SER A 89 3.10 -0.89 -6.74
C SER A 89 2.80 -1.75 -5.52
N THR A 90 2.56 -3.03 -5.73
CA THR A 90 2.40 -4.01 -4.66
C THR A 90 3.69 -4.80 -4.47
N SER A 91 4.13 -4.94 -3.23
CA SER A 91 5.34 -5.71 -2.93
C SER A 91 5.10 -7.20 -3.16
N SER A 92 5.88 -7.80 -4.05
CA SER A 92 5.99 -9.25 -4.23
C SER A 92 7.46 -9.60 -4.48
N LEU A 93 7.82 -10.88 -4.38
CA LEU A 93 9.20 -11.30 -4.68
C LEU A 93 9.52 -11.27 -6.17
N GLY A 94 8.51 -11.25 -7.05
CA GLY A 94 8.66 -11.05 -8.49
C GLY A 94 8.66 -9.56 -8.88
N THR A 95 8.86 -9.29 -10.16
CA THR A 95 8.95 -7.93 -10.71
C THR A 95 7.62 -7.50 -11.33
N SER A 96 7.21 -6.25 -11.09
CA SER A 96 6.05 -5.61 -11.77
C SER A 96 4.72 -6.36 -11.62
N ASN A 97 4.46 -6.96 -10.47
CA ASN A 97 3.18 -7.58 -10.18
C ASN A 97 2.21 -6.57 -9.53
N PHE A 98 0.93 -6.61 -9.92
CA PHE A 98 -0.15 -5.90 -9.24
C PHE A 98 -1.06 -6.90 -8.52
N ARG A 99 -1.26 -6.73 -7.23
CA ARG A 99 -2.03 -7.63 -6.38
C ARG A 99 -3.03 -6.84 -5.54
N ALA A 100 -4.31 -7.27 -5.53
CA ALA A 100 -5.34 -6.65 -4.71
C ALA A 100 -6.39 -7.69 -4.29
N GLY A 101 -6.52 -7.95 -3.01
CA GLY A 101 -7.42 -8.95 -2.41
C GLY A 101 -6.72 -9.78 -1.35
N VAL A 102 -7.52 -10.47 -0.52
CA VAL A 102 -6.99 -11.39 0.49
C VAL A 102 -6.35 -12.58 -0.22
N ASN A 103 -5.12 -12.90 0.12
CA ASN A 103 -4.31 -13.96 -0.49
C ASN A 103 -4.07 -13.84 -2.01
N ALA A 104 -4.46 -12.75 -2.67
CA ALA A 104 -4.20 -12.55 -4.10
C ALA A 104 -2.70 -12.72 -4.41
N GLY A 105 -2.34 -13.72 -5.22
CA GLY A 105 -0.96 -14.00 -5.62
C GLY A 105 0.03 -14.10 -4.46
N ASN A 106 -0.38 -14.59 -3.30
CA ASN A 106 0.46 -14.61 -2.08
C ASN A 106 1.65 -15.60 -2.17
N SER A 107 1.63 -16.54 -3.10
CA SER A 107 2.70 -17.49 -3.36
C SER A 107 3.72 -17.03 -4.41
N ILE A 108 3.55 -15.86 -5.02
CA ILE A 108 4.47 -15.36 -6.05
C ILE A 108 5.88 -15.24 -5.48
N THR A 109 6.83 -15.92 -6.09
CA THR A 109 8.25 -15.93 -5.74
C THR A 109 9.10 -15.13 -6.72
N ALA A 110 10.41 -15.04 -6.46
CA ALA A 110 11.35 -14.46 -7.40
C ALA A 110 11.32 -15.24 -8.74
N GLY A 111 10.90 -14.61 -9.80
CA GLY A 111 10.68 -15.25 -11.11
C GLY A 111 9.24 -15.17 -11.60
N GLY A 112 8.24 -14.95 -10.73
CA GLY A 112 6.88 -14.65 -11.15
C GLY A 112 6.72 -13.16 -11.41
N ASN A 113 6.59 -12.75 -12.66
CA ASN A 113 6.66 -11.35 -13.06
C ASN A 113 5.44 -10.92 -13.89
N TYR A 114 5.18 -9.62 -13.94
CA TYR A 114 4.18 -8.99 -14.82
C TYR A 114 2.75 -9.51 -14.62
N ASN A 115 2.42 -10.04 -13.44
CA ASN A 115 1.08 -10.57 -13.16
C ASN A 115 0.14 -9.48 -12.61
N VAL A 116 -1.11 -9.51 -13.04
CA VAL A 116 -2.21 -8.75 -12.48
C VAL A 116 -3.17 -9.71 -11.76
N VAL A 117 -3.25 -9.63 -10.43
CA VAL A 117 -4.03 -10.56 -9.60
C VAL A 117 -4.97 -9.77 -8.69
N VAL A 118 -6.25 -9.79 -8.99
CA VAL A 118 -7.27 -8.97 -8.30
C VAL A 118 -8.46 -9.82 -7.88
N GLY A 119 -8.70 -9.90 -6.59
CA GLY A 119 -9.80 -10.66 -5.98
C GLY A 119 -9.28 -11.56 -4.86
N ASP A 120 -10.16 -11.87 -3.91
CA ASP A 120 -9.81 -12.80 -2.84
C ASP A 120 -9.50 -14.17 -3.43
N GLU A 121 -8.43 -14.80 -2.96
CA GLU A 121 -7.91 -16.10 -3.41
C GLU A 121 -7.49 -16.15 -4.90
N ALA A 122 -7.50 -15.05 -5.64
CA ALA A 122 -7.05 -15.06 -7.04
C ALA A 122 -5.55 -15.44 -7.11
N GLY A 123 -5.19 -16.35 -8.02
CA GLY A 123 -3.81 -16.78 -8.26
C GLY A 123 -3.06 -17.23 -7.01
N THR A 124 -3.72 -17.81 -6.04
CA THR A 124 -3.15 -18.15 -4.72
C THR A 124 -1.91 -19.05 -4.82
N ALA A 125 -1.92 -20.03 -5.71
CA ALA A 125 -0.81 -20.95 -5.93
C ALA A 125 0.26 -20.43 -6.91
N LEU A 126 0.07 -19.26 -7.52
CA LEU A 126 1.00 -18.72 -8.52
C LEU A 126 2.39 -18.50 -7.92
N THR A 127 3.42 -19.14 -8.50
CA THR A 127 4.80 -19.07 -8.00
C THR A 127 5.74 -18.34 -8.97
N THR A 128 6.05 -18.94 -10.09
CA THR A 128 7.00 -18.41 -11.09
C THR A 128 6.37 -18.17 -12.46
N GLY A 129 5.04 -18.30 -12.58
CA GLY A 129 4.33 -17.96 -13.82
C GLY A 129 4.37 -16.46 -14.09
N ASP A 130 4.55 -16.09 -15.36
CA ASP A 130 4.64 -14.72 -15.83
C ASP A 130 3.41 -14.31 -16.63
N ASP A 131 3.20 -12.99 -16.78
CA ASP A 131 2.26 -12.40 -17.73
C ASP A 131 0.80 -12.88 -17.58
N ASN A 132 0.37 -13.25 -16.36
CA ASN A 132 -0.99 -13.67 -16.11
C ASN A 132 -1.88 -12.50 -15.64
N THR A 133 -3.13 -12.50 -16.07
CA THR A 133 -4.18 -11.57 -15.59
C THR A 133 -5.32 -12.35 -14.97
N PHE A 134 -5.42 -12.36 -13.64
CA PHE A 134 -6.46 -13.03 -12.87
C PHE A 134 -7.30 -12.01 -12.12
N VAL A 135 -8.59 -11.93 -12.45
CA VAL A 135 -9.52 -10.97 -11.86
C VAL A 135 -10.82 -11.66 -11.44
N GLY A 136 -11.08 -11.77 -10.17
CA GLY A 136 -12.25 -12.41 -9.59
C GLY A 136 -11.91 -13.28 -8.39
N TYR A 137 -12.91 -13.68 -7.63
CA TYR A 137 -12.75 -14.63 -6.54
C TYR A 137 -12.21 -15.95 -7.10
N ALA A 138 -11.12 -16.49 -6.51
CA ALA A 138 -10.45 -17.74 -6.90
C ALA A 138 -10.14 -17.88 -8.41
N ALA A 139 -10.02 -16.75 -9.15
CA ALA A 139 -9.60 -16.82 -10.55
C ALA A 139 -8.16 -17.32 -10.65
N GLY A 140 -7.94 -18.41 -11.37
CA GLY A 140 -6.62 -19.02 -11.57
C GLY A 140 -5.93 -19.50 -10.30
N ASP A 141 -6.66 -19.84 -9.23
CA ASP A 141 -6.11 -20.09 -7.90
C ASP A 141 -5.13 -21.27 -7.83
N ALA A 142 -5.32 -22.34 -8.62
CA ALA A 142 -4.40 -23.47 -8.69
C ALA A 142 -3.22 -23.27 -9.67
N THR A 143 -3.17 -22.16 -10.40
CA THR A 143 -2.09 -21.85 -11.36
C THR A 143 -0.76 -21.71 -10.62
N THR A 144 0.27 -22.44 -11.04
CA THR A 144 1.59 -22.43 -10.39
C THR A 144 2.68 -21.76 -11.23
N THR A 145 2.98 -22.31 -12.40
CA THR A 145 4.09 -21.89 -13.27
C THR A 145 3.63 -21.50 -14.68
N ALA A 146 2.32 -21.56 -14.93
CA ALA A 146 1.76 -21.21 -16.23
C ALA A 146 1.93 -19.72 -16.55
N THR A 147 2.07 -19.41 -17.82
CA THR A 147 2.29 -18.05 -18.35
C THR A 147 1.20 -17.66 -19.34
N ASP A 148 1.07 -16.35 -19.57
CA ASP A 148 0.23 -15.79 -20.64
C ASP A 148 -1.26 -16.16 -20.55
N ASN A 149 -1.80 -16.30 -19.32
CA ASN A 149 -3.21 -16.62 -19.13
C ASN A 149 -4.03 -15.39 -18.72
N VAL A 150 -5.26 -15.32 -19.22
CA VAL A 150 -6.28 -14.37 -18.78
C VAL A 150 -7.45 -15.13 -18.17
N ALA A 151 -7.70 -14.91 -16.86
CA ALA A 151 -8.88 -15.43 -16.16
C ALA A 151 -9.66 -14.28 -15.52
N VAL A 152 -10.88 -14.04 -15.98
CA VAL A 152 -11.76 -12.99 -15.46
C VAL A 152 -13.13 -13.56 -15.09
N GLY A 153 -13.45 -13.59 -13.83
CA GLY A 153 -14.70 -14.11 -13.30
C GLY A 153 -14.51 -14.97 -12.05
N HIS A 154 -15.60 -15.19 -11.32
CA HIS A 154 -15.62 -16.09 -10.16
C HIS A 154 -15.31 -17.51 -10.60
N ASP A 155 -14.32 -18.16 -9.98
CA ASP A 155 -13.84 -19.52 -10.31
C ASP A 155 -13.44 -19.72 -11.78
N ALA A 156 -13.08 -18.65 -12.50
CA ALA A 156 -12.57 -18.78 -13.85
C ALA A 156 -11.15 -19.42 -13.78
N PHE A 157 -10.93 -20.47 -14.58
CA PHE A 157 -9.63 -21.14 -14.71
C PHE A 157 -9.07 -21.73 -13.39
N THR A 158 -9.95 -22.12 -12.48
CA THR A 158 -9.60 -22.53 -11.10
C THR A 158 -8.67 -23.75 -11.05
N ALA A 159 -8.86 -24.78 -11.89
CA ALA A 159 -8.10 -26.02 -11.83
C ALA A 159 -6.77 -26.00 -12.60
N ASN A 160 -6.45 -24.94 -13.32
CA ASN A 160 -5.22 -24.91 -14.12
C ASN A 160 -3.98 -24.89 -13.24
N SER A 161 -3.01 -25.71 -13.59
CA SER A 161 -1.70 -25.71 -12.90
C SER A 161 -0.57 -25.16 -13.77
N THR A 162 -0.46 -25.64 -15.01
CA THR A 162 0.68 -25.35 -15.91
C THR A 162 0.31 -24.99 -17.34
N GLY A 163 -0.98 -25.04 -17.72
CA GLY A 163 -1.43 -24.68 -19.06
C GLY A 163 -1.26 -23.16 -19.32
N GLY A 164 -0.58 -22.80 -20.39
CA GLY A 164 -0.35 -21.41 -20.80
C GLY A 164 -1.24 -20.95 -21.96
N ASP A 165 -1.20 -19.66 -22.30
CA ASP A 165 -1.88 -19.08 -23.47
C ASP A 165 -3.41 -19.26 -23.47
N ASN A 166 -4.06 -19.34 -22.31
CA ASN A 166 -5.50 -19.53 -22.21
C ASN A 166 -6.23 -18.21 -21.89
N VAL A 167 -7.44 -18.07 -22.43
CA VAL A 167 -8.36 -16.98 -22.12
C VAL A 167 -9.67 -17.54 -21.55
N ALA A 168 -9.94 -17.28 -20.27
CA ALA A 168 -11.13 -17.68 -19.54
C ALA A 168 -11.89 -16.44 -19.04
N VAL A 169 -12.93 -16.01 -19.73
CA VAL A 169 -13.72 -14.84 -19.32
C VAL A 169 -15.18 -15.24 -19.05
N GLY A 170 -15.58 -15.13 -17.82
CA GLY A 170 -16.90 -15.52 -17.34
C GLY A 170 -16.79 -16.42 -16.11
N ALA A 171 -17.83 -16.42 -15.26
CA ALA A 171 -17.82 -17.28 -14.08
C ALA A 171 -17.75 -18.75 -14.50
N ASN A 172 -16.84 -19.51 -13.87
CA ASN A 172 -16.54 -20.92 -14.17
C ASN A 172 -16.07 -21.20 -15.62
N ALA A 173 -15.62 -20.21 -16.39
CA ALA A 173 -15.04 -20.45 -17.69
C ALA A 173 -13.72 -21.24 -17.55
N LEU A 174 -13.51 -22.26 -18.40
CA LEU A 174 -12.34 -23.16 -18.36
C LEU A 174 -12.04 -23.75 -16.96
N MET A 175 -13.06 -23.89 -16.11
CA MET A 175 -12.87 -24.25 -14.70
C MET A 175 -12.11 -25.58 -14.50
N ALA A 176 -12.32 -26.59 -15.34
CA ALA A 176 -11.68 -27.89 -15.24
C ALA A 176 -10.39 -28.05 -16.06
N ASN A 177 -9.95 -27.01 -16.76
CA ASN A 177 -8.68 -27.06 -17.47
C ASN A 177 -7.53 -27.18 -16.48
N THR A 178 -6.67 -28.18 -16.65
CA THR A 178 -5.54 -28.43 -15.74
C THR A 178 -4.19 -28.09 -16.35
N THR A 179 -3.91 -28.57 -17.55
CA THR A 179 -2.60 -28.44 -18.23
C THR A 179 -2.73 -28.04 -19.71
N ALA A 180 -3.95 -27.99 -20.22
CA ALA A 180 -4.15 -27.65 -21.64
C ALA A 180 -3.85 -26.16 -21.91
N ALA A 181 -3.29 -25.91 -23.08
CA ALA A 181 -2.86 -24.56 -23.50
C ALA A 181 -3.63 -24.10 -24.74
N GLY A 182 -3.64 -22.76 -24.96
CA GLY A 182 -4.19 -22.16 -26.17
C GLY A 182 -5.72 -22.17 -26.28
N ASN A 183 -6.45 -22.33 -25.18
CA ASN A 183 -7.90 -22.39 -25.18
C ASN A 183 -8.53 -21.01 -24.96
N THR A 184 -9.65 -20.72 -25.62
CA THR A 184 -10.46 -19.52 -25.36
C THR A 184 -11.86 -19.90 -24.95
N GLY A 185 -12.22 -19.63 -23.68
CA GLY A 185 -13.55 -19.75 -23.10
C GLY A 185 -14.14 -18.38 -22.77
N LEU A 186 -15.14 -17.94 -23.52
CA LEU A 186 -15.80 -16.66 -23.30
C LEU A 186 -17.29 -16.88 -22.97
N GLY A 187 -17.70 -16.51 -21.76
CA GLY A 187 -19.07 -16.61 -21.27
C GLY A 187 -19.18 -17.48 -20.02
N TYR A 188 -20.32 -17.40 -19.35
CA TYR A 188 -20.63 -18.22 -18.17
C TYR A 188 -20.50 -19.72 -18.49
N GLN A 189 -19.65 -20.43 -17.76
CA GLN A 189 -19.35 -21.85 -17.92
C GLN A 189 -18.83 -22.25 -19.32
N ALA A 190 -18.29 -21.30 -20.11
CA ALA A 190 -17.70 -21.64 -21.39
C ALA A 190 -16.53 -22.61 -21.21
N LEU A 191 -16.52 -23.70 -21.96
CA LEU A 191 -15.52 -24.77 -21.88
C LEU A 191 -15.27 -25.29 -20.45
N LYS A 192 -16.29 -25.26 -19.58
CA LYS A 192 -16.16 -25.56 -18.14
C LYS A 192 -15.53 -26.94 -17.85
N THR A 193 -15.80 -27.93 -18.67
CA THR A 193 -15.34 -29.33 -18.50
C THR A 193 -14.18 -29.69 -19.45
N ASN A 194 -13.63 -28.70 -20.16
CA ASN A 194 -12.48 -28.95 -21.02
C ASN A 194 -11.25 -29.25 -20.16
N THR A 195 -10.61 -30.37 -20.40
CA THR A 195 -9.38 -30.82 -19.71
C THR A 195 -8.20 -30.98 -20.68
N GLU A 196 -8.48 -31.06 -21.97
CA GLU A 196 -7.49 -31.27 -23.03
C GLU A 196 -7.53 -30.10 -24.00
N GLY A 197 -6.36 -29.63 -24.43
CA GLY A 197 -6.26 -28.57 -25.44
C GLY A 197 -6.46 -29.12 -26.88
N HIS A 198 -6.76 -28.20 -27.76
CA HIS A 198 -6.81 -28.47 -29.20
C HIS A 198 -5.75 -27.63 -29.90
#